data_cbe0e64d58940fca675670aecb4847aa
#
_entry.id   cbe0e64d58940fca675670aecb4847aa
#
_cell.length_a   1.000
_cell.length_b   1.000
_cell.length_c   1.000
_cell.angle_alpha   90.00
_cell.angle_beta   90.00
_cell.angle_gamma   90.00
#
_symmetry.space_group_name_H-M   'P 1'
#
loop_
_entity.id
_entity.type
_entity.pdbx_description
1 polymer ?
#
loop_
_entity_poly.entity_id
_entity_poly.type
_entity_poly.pdbx_seq_one_letter_code
_entity_poly.pdbx_strand_id
1 'polypeptide(L)'
;MSQFINNPEHTFGFDTLQLHVGQESADPASDARAVPIYQTTSYVFRNSQHAADRFGLADAGNIYGRLTNSTQGVFEDRIAALEGGVAGLAVASGAAAITYALQALAQAGDHVVAQKTIYGGSYNLLEHTLSQFGVETTFVDAHNLDEVEGAIKDNTTVIYLETLGNPNSDIPNIDAISEIAKKHGLPVVVDNTFGTPYLFRPLEHGANIVVHSATKFIGGHGTSLGGVIVDGGNYNWANGKFPQIDGPSEGYHGLNLHEAFGPAAFIVKCRVDGLRDLGCCPSPFDSYLMMIGLETLSLRVKHQVESTWKLAEYCRSHPKVERVSFVGFDTHPSHENARKYYRYGSSAVFTVELKGTLESTVRFVESLRLAANMTMIGDSITVVTHPASTTHKQLSDADLTA
;
A
#
# COMPACT_ATOMS: atom_id res chain seq x y z
N MET A 1 11.66 14.74 8.98
CA MET A 1 12.38 13.83 8.06
C MET A 1 13.70 13.45 8.69
N SER A 2 14.04 12.17 8.65
CA SER A 2 15.27 11.62 9.20
C SER A 2 16.50 12.26 8.54
N GLN A 3 17.56 12.51 9.33
CA GLN A 3 18.83 13.06 8.81
C GLN A 3 19.49 12.12 7.80
N PHE A 4 19.18 10.82 7.83
CA PHE A 4 19.70 9.83 6.88
C PHE A 4 19.11 9.97 5.48
N ILE A 5 17.82 10.28 5.36
CA ILE A 5 17.13 10.36 4.06
C ILE A 5 17.66 11.55 3.24
N ASN A 6 18.11 12.63 3.90
CA ASN A 6 18.49 13.88 3.26
C ASN A 6 20.01 14.14 3.25
N ASN A 7 20.85 13.12 3.53
CA ASN A 7 22.30 13.30 3.42
C ASN A 7 22.75 12.96 1.99
N PRO A 8 23.07 13.96 1.12
CA PRO A 8 23.48 13.72 -0.25
C PRO A 8 24.81 13.00 -0.38
N GLU A 9 25.57 12.88 0.71
CA GLU A 9 26.89 12.24 0.74
C GLU A 9 26.82 10.72 0.97
N HIS A 10 25.68 10.19 1.46
CA HIS A 10 25.55 8.77 1.81
C HIS A 10 24.22 8.18 1.34
N THR A 11 24.28 7.30 0.36
CA THR A 11 23.18 6.41 -0.02
C THR A 11 23.26 5.11 0.77
N PHE A 12 22.30 4.90 1.68
CA PHE A 12 22.20 3.64 2.42
C PHE A 12 21.40 2.60 1.66
N GLY A 13 21.83 1.34 1.74
CA GLY A 13 21.09 0.21 1.19
C GLY A 13 19.82 -0.12 1.99
N PHE A 14 18.94 -0.91 1.39
CA PHE A 14 17.66 -1.29 1.98
C PHE A 14 17.79 -1.82 3.42
N ASP A 15 18.72 -2.75 3.66
CA ASP A 15 18.90 -3.38 4.97
C ASP A 15 19.32 -2.38 6.06
N THR A 16 20.06 -1.33 5.69
CA THR A 16 20.41 -0.24 6.63
C THR A 16 19.20 0.65 6.89
N LEU A 17 18.48 1.04 5.85
CA LEU A 17 17.29 1.89 5.99
C LEU A 17 16.21 1.21 6.85
N GLN A 18 15.94 -0.09 6.64
CA GLN A 18 14.91 -0.81 7.40
C GLN A 18 15.21 -0.93 8.89
N LEU A 19 16.48 -0.78 9.31
CA LEU A 19 16.90 -0.92 10.70
C LEU A 19 17.12 0.42 11.42
N HIS A 20 17.43 1.50 10.68
CA HIS A 20 17.94 2.72 11.28
C HIS A 20 17.06 3.96 11.10
N VAL A 21 16.30 4.05 10.00
CA VAL A 21 15.48 5.25 9.75
C VAL A 21 14.47 5.47 10.85
N GLY A 22 14.40 6.72 11.34
CA GLY A 22 13.57 7.15 12.46
C GLY A 22 14.14 6.84 13.85
N GLN A 23 15.32 6.17 13.91
CA GLN A 23 16.04 5.83 15.14
C GLN A 23 17.53 6.21 15.07
N GLU A 24 17.87 7.27 14.37
CA GLU A 24 19.25 7.74 14.19
C GLU A 24 19.88 8.24 15.49
N SER A 25 19.05 8.55 16.48
CA SER A 25 19.47 8.89 17.84
C SER A 25 18.60 8.16 18.86
N ALA A 26 19.16 7.93 20.05
CA ALA A 26 18.41 7.38 21.16
C ALA A 26 17.23 8.29 21.55
N ASP A 27 16.22 7.74 22.21
CA ASP A 27 15.12 8.53 22.76
C ASP A 27 15.65 9.60 23.72
N PRO A 28 15.36 10.90 23.47
CA PRO A 28 15.98 11.98 24.23
C PRO A 28 15.55 12.06 25.70
N ALA A 29 14.48 11.36 26.07
CA ALA A 29 13.98 11.37 27.44
C ALA A 29 14.54 10.23 28.29
N SER A 30 14.92 9.11 27.68
CA SER A 30 15.29 7.88 28.41
C SER A 30 16.56 7.21 27.94
N ASP A 31 17.18 7.71 26.87
CA ASP A 31 18.32 7.08 26.17
C ASP A 31 18.01 5.65 25.67
N ALA A 32 16.72 5.31 25.53
CA ALA A 32 16.30 3.98 25.10
C ALA A 32 16.78 3.70 23.66
N ARG A 33 17.35 2.51 23.46
CA ARG A 33 17.74 2.03 22.11
C ARG A 33 16.52 1.65 21.27
N ALA A 34 15.54 0.95 21.86
CA ALA A 34 14.31 0.60 21.17
C ALA A 34 13.36 1.81 21.13
N VAL A 35 12.55 1.89 20.08
CA VAL A 35 11.52 2.94 20.01
C VAL A 35 10.55 2.78 21.18
N PRO A 36 10.37 3.81 22.03
CA PRO A 36 9.38 3.76 23.09
C PRO A 36 7.96 3.66 22.57
N ILE A 37 7.10 2.94 23.27
CA ILE A 37 5.67 2.89 22.95
C ILE A 37 4.96 4.02 23.69
N TYR A 38 4.68 5.11 23.00
CA TYR A 38 3.97 6.26 23.55
C TYR A 38 2.46 6.01 23.58
N GLN A 39 2.01 5.21 24.54
CA GLN A 39 0.59 4.87 24.72
C GLN A 39 -0.14 6.02 25.44
N THR A 40 -0.44 7.08 24.67
CA THR A 40 -1.13 8.28 25.18
C THR A 40 -2.16 8.80 24.18
N THR A 41 -3.23 9.41 24.71
CA THR A 41 -4.27 10.04 23.89
C THR A 41 -3.92 11.50 23.55
N SER A 42 -3.28 12.22 24.46
CA SER A 42 -3.11 13.68 24.38
C SER A 42 -1.72 14.10 24.83
N TYR A 43 -1.32 15.27 24.36
CA TYR A 43 -0.03 15.89 24.68
C TYR A 43 -0.26 17.27 25.30
N VAL A 44 0.59 17.63 26.27
CA VAL A 44 0.48 18.89 27.02
C VAL A 44 1.14 20.02 26.24
N PHE A 45 0.46 21.12 26.13
CA PHE A 45 0.99 22.36 25.53
C PHE A 45 1.71 23.20 26.57
N ARG A 46 2.76 23.91 26.15
CA ARG A 46 3.51 24.83 27.00
C ARG A 46 2.69 26.06 27.42
N ASN A 47 1.82 26.55 26.51
CA ASN A 47 0.91 27.67 26.70
C ASN A 47 -0.15 27.67 25.56
N SER A 48 -1.10 28.60 25.63
CA SER A 48 -2.18 28.70 24.63
C SER A 48 -1.69 29.06 23.22
N GLN A 49 -0.61 29.84 23.10
CA GLN A 49 -0.06 30.17 21.79
C GLN A 49 0.56 28.93 21.12
N HIS A 50 1.32 28.12 21.89
CA HIS A 50 1.85 26.84 21.40
C HIS A 50 0.73 25.89 20.94
N ALA A 51 -0.40 25.86 21.66
CA ALA A 51 -1.56 25.10 21.23
C ALA A 51 -2.13 25.64 19.90
N ALA A 52 -2.30 26.94 19.78
CA ALA A 52 -2.80 27.58 18.56
C ALA A 52 -1.90 27.32 17.35
N ASP A 53 -0.58 27.43 17.51
CA ASP A 53 0.40 27.18 16.46
C ASP A 53 0.35 25.72 15.98
N ARG A 54 0.20 24.77 16.91
CA ARG A 54 0.03 23.32 16.59
C ARG A 54 -1.23 23.04 15.81
N PHE A 55 -2.37 23.56 16.26
CA PHE A 55 -3.67 23.38 15.58
C PHE A 55 -3.73 24.10 14.24
N GLY A 56 -3.04 25.25 14.13
CA GLY A 56 -2.92 26.01 12.88
C GLY A 56 -1.88 25.47 11.89
N LEU A 57 -1.23 24.34 12.19
CA LEU A 57 -0.15 23.72 11.39
C LEU A 57 1.10 24.62 11.23
N ALA A 58 1.27 25.63 12.06
CA ALA A 58 2.43 26.52 12.07
C ALA A 58 3.62 25.97 12.87
N ASP A 59 3.38 25.05 13.82
CA ASP A 59 4.40 24.33 14.58
C ASP A 59 4.19 22.83 14.46
N ALA A 60 5.23 22.09 14.08
CA ALA A 60 5.19 20.64 13.93
C ALA A 60 5.23 19.93 15.29
N GLY A 61 4.53 18.80 15.42
CA GLY A 61 4.62 17.89 16.57
C GLY A 61 3.28 17.33 17.04
N ASN A 62 3.32 16.72 18.22
CA ASN A 62 2.18 15.97 18.72
C ASN A 62 1.11 16.88 19.34
N ILE A 63 -0.16 16.57 19.05
CA ILE A 63 -1.35 17.24 19.58
C ILE A 63 -2.23 16.21 20.30
N TYR A 64 -2.62 15.20 19.55
CA TYR A 64 -3.55 14.16 19.97
C TYR A 64 -3.21 12.86 19.24
N GLY A 65 -3.25 11.72 19.94
CA GLY A 65 -2.78 10.43 19.45
C GLY A 65 -3.44 9.92 18.17
N ARG A 66 -4.60 10.46 17.79
CA ARG A 66 -5.25 10.15 16.50
C ARG A 66 -4.53 10.80 15.33
N LEU A 67 -3.98 12.02 15.48
CA LEU A 67 -3.31 12.75 14.40
C LEU A 67 -1.84 12.38 14.29
N THR A 68 -1.16 12.36 15.44
CA THR A 68 0.29 12.18 15.53
C THR A 68 0.65 11.42 16.80
N ASN A 69 1.63 10.54 16.68
CA ASN A 69 2.21 9.81 17.81
C ASN A 69 3.66 9.48 17.48
N SER A 70 4.58 9.67 18.42
CA SER A 70 6.02 9.49 18.17
C SER A 70 6.38 8.06 17.79
N THR A 71 5.67 7.04 18.28
CA THR A 71 5.89 5.65 17.89
C THR A 71 5.46 5.40 16.44
N GLN A 72 4.28 5.93 16.05
CA GLN A 72 3.78 5.85 14.69
C GLN A 72 4.70 6.60 13.71
N GLY A 73 5.21 7.77 14.11
CA GLY A 73 6.10 8.59 13.30
C GLY A 73 7.36 7.83 12.85
N VAL A 74 7.96 7.03 13.72
CA VAL A 74 9.12 6.19 13.34
C VAL A 74 8.74 5.16 12.27
N PHE A 75 7.57 4.54 12.39
CA PHE A 75 7.07 3.61 11.36
C PHE A 75 6.81 4.32 10.04
N GLU A 76 6.18 5.51 10.08
CA GLU A 76 5.90 6.34 8.91
C GLU A 76 7.19 6.76 8.18
N ASP A 77 8.19 7.26 8.91
CA ASP A 77 9.48 7.66 8.34
C ASP A 77 10.21 6.49 7.70
N ARG A 78 10.20 5.35 8.38
CA ARG A 78 10.91 4.15 7.92
C ARG A 78 10.32 3.58 6.64
N ILE A 79 9.01 3.42 6.57
CA ILE A 79 8.37 2.89 5.36
C ILE A 79 8.46 3.89 4.19
N ALA A 80 8.37 5.19 4.45
CA ALA A 80 8.57 6.22 3.43
C ALA A 80 9.98 6.12 2.81
N ALA A 81 11.01 5.97 3.65
CA ALA A 81 12.38 5.79 3.17
C ALA A 81 12.58 4.51 2.36
N LEU A 82 11.93 3.41 2.76
CA LEU A 82 12.03 2.14 2.06
C LEU A 82 11.35 2.15 0.69
N GLU A 83 10.25 2.86 0.54
CA GLU A 83 9.59 3.08 -0.76
C GLU A 83 10.28 4.17 -1.60
N GLY A 84 11.10 5.03 -0.98
CA GLY A 84 11.71 6.18 -1.65
C GLY A 84 10.79 7.41 -1.72
N GLY A 85 9.78 7.47 -0.84
CA GLY A 85 8.84 8.59 -0.74
C GLY A 85 9.33 9.71 0.19
N VAL A 86 8.62 10.83 0.18
CA VAL A 86 8.94 12.02 1.01
C VAL A 86 8.31 11.95 2.40
N ALA A 87 7.18 11.24 2.54
CA ALA A 87 6.48 11.09 3.82
C ALA A 87 5.53 9.90 3.82
N GLY A 88 5.22 9.36 5.01
CA GLY A 88 4.27 8.30 5.23
C GLY A 88 3.14 8.69 6.18
N LEU A 89 2.04 7.96 6.11
CA LEU A 89 0.91 8.06 7.03
C LEU A 89 0.45 6.66 7.43
N ALA A 90 0.64 6.30 8.69
CA ALA A 90 0.14 5.06 9.24
C ALA A 90 -1.35 5.15 9.56
N VAL A 91 -2.09 4.10 9.24
CA VAL A 91 -3.54 3.94 9.49
C VAL A 91 -3.85 2.54 9.99
N ALA A 92 -5.05 2.34 10.51
CA ALA A 92 -5.43 1.09 11.19
C ALA A 92 -5.54 -0.14 10.28
N SER A 93 -5.59 0.02 8.96
CA SER A 93 -5.71 -1.09 8.02
C SER A 93 -5.34 -0.68 6.59
N GLY A 94 -5.04 -1.67 5.73
CA GLY A 94 -4.88 -1.42 4.29
C GLY A 94 -6.12 -0.81 3.65
N ALA A 95 -7.31 -1.24 4.05
CA ALA A 95 -8.57 -0.66 3.56
C ALA A 95 -8.67 0.84 3.89
N ALA A 96 -8.27 1.26 5.10
CA ALA A 96 -8.21 2.67 5.47
C ALA A 96 -7.17 3.44 4.63
N ALA A 97 -6.01 2.83 4.33
CA ALA A 97 -4.98 3.44 3.49
C ALA A 97 -5.51 3.73 2.08
N ILE A 98 -6.14 2.74 1.44
CA ILE A 98 -6.75 2.90 0.12
C ILE A 98 -7.86 3.95 0.15
N THR A 99 -8.76 3.87 1.14
CA THR A 99 -9.87 4.81 1.27
C THR A 99 -9.39 6.25 1.39
N TYR A 100 -8.43 6.53 2.28
CA TYR A 100 -7.94 7.90 2.48
C TYR A 100 -7.13 8.42 1.30
N ALA A 101 -6.33 7.57 0.66
CA ALA A 101 -5.62 7.95 -0.56
C ALA A 101 -6.60 8.35 -1.68
N LEU A 102 -7.66 7.57 -1.89
CA LEU A 102 -8.65 7.85 -2.92
C LEU A 102 -9.54 9.05 -2.57
N GLN A 103 -10.02 9.18 -1.32
CA GLN A 103 -10.85 10.31 -0.89
C GLN A 103 -10.12 11.66 -0.91
N ALA A 104 -8.79 11.65 -0.73
CA ALA A 104 -8.00 12.88 -0.88
C ALA A 104 -7.93 13.35 -2.34
N LEU A 105 -8.13 12.45 -3.31
CA LEU A 105 -8.01 12.70 -4.75
C LEU A 105 -9.35 12.82 -5.46
N ALA A 106 -10.36 12.06 -5.03
CA ALA A 106 -11.66 11.97 -5.69
C ALA A 106 -12.79 12.41 -4.76
N GLN A 107 -13.61 13.33 -5.22
CA GLN A 107 -14.79 13.85 -4.55
C GLN A 107 -16.08 13.41 -5.27
N ALA A 108 -17.24 13.80 -4.74
CA ALA A 108 -18.52 13.54 -5.41
C ALA A 108 -18.53 14.17 -6.81
N GLY A 109 -18.83 13.36 -7.82
CA GLY A 109 -18.81 13.73 -9.24
C GLY A 109 -17.49 13.39 -9.96
N ASP A 110 -16.46 12.96 -9.24
CA ASP A 110 -15.20 12.54 -9.83
C ASP A 110 -15.21 11.06 -10.27
N HIS A 111 -14.20 10.70 -11.05
CA HIS A 111 -14.05 9.38 -11.64
C HIS A 111 -12.67 8.78 -11.38
N VAL A 112 -12.64 7.47 -11.15
CA VAL A 112 -11.44 6.65 -10.94
C VAL A 112 -11.30 5.65 -12.08
N VAL A 113 -10.11 5.50 -12.64
CA VAL A 113 -9.76 4.35 -13.50
C VAL A 113 -9.02 3.34 -12.64
N ALA A 114 -9.51 2.10 -12.55
CA ALA A 114 -8.92 1.08 -11.70
C ALA A 114 -8.61 -0.20 -12.49
N GLN A 115 -7.50 -0.86 -12.17
CA GLN A 115 -7.22 -2.20 -12.66
C GLN A 115 -8.34 -3.16 -12.22
N LYS A 116 -8.79 -4.07 -13.10
CA LYS A 116 -9.88 -5.02 -12.79
C LYS A 116 -9.44 -6.17 -11.86
N THR A 117 -8.18 -6.58 -11.96
CA THR A 117 -7.60 -7.69 -11.18
C THR A 117 -6.98 -7.19 -9.87
N ILE A 118 -7.81 -6.59 -9.00
CA ILE A 118 -7.40 -6.06 -7.71
C ILE A 118 -7.99 -6.89 -6.57
N TYR A 119 -7.51 -6.64 -5.35
CA TYR A 119 -8.06 -7.26 -4.15
C TYR A 119 -9.58 -7.03 -4.05
N GLY A 120 -10.35 -8.09 -3.75
CA GLY A 120 -11.81 -8.02 -3.71
C GLY A 120 -12.38 -6.95 -2.78
N GLY A 121 -11.67 -6.63 -1.68
CA GLY A 121 -12.05 -5.52 -0.80
C GLY A 121 -11.87 -4.15 -1.47
N SER A 122 -10.84 -3.97 -2.27
CA SER A 122 -10.60 -2.74 -3.06
C SER A 122 -11.65 -2.61 -4.17
N TYR A 123 -11.98 -3.72 -4.83
CA TYR A 123 -13.05 -3.76 -5.82
C TYR A 123 -14.39 -3.32 -5.20
N ASN A 124 -14.79 -3.93 -4.09
CA ASN A 124 -16.03 -3.57 -3.39
C ASN A 124 -16.03 -2.12 -2.89
N LEU A 125 -14.90 -1.61 -2.42
CA LEU A 125 -14.75 -0.21 -2.02
C LEU A 125 -15.05 0.72 -3.21
N LEU A 126 -14.42 0.47 -4.35
CA LEU A 126 -14.54 1.30 -5.55
C LEU A 126 -15.92 1.18 -6.18
N GLU A 127 -16.40 -0.05 -6.43
CA GLU A 127 -17.66 -0.32 -7.15
C GLU A 127 -18.91 0.05 -6.33
N HIS A 128 -18.90 -0.29 -5.04
CA HIS A 128 -20.13 -0.21 -4.24
C HIS A 128 -20.10 0.85 -3.15
N THR A 129 -18.95 1.05 -2.48
CA THR A 129 -18.92 1.95 -1.33
C THR A 129 -18.71 3.39 -1.78
N LEU A 130 -17.69 3.69 -2.58
CA LEU A 130 -17.40 5.05 -3.03
C LEU A 130 -18.45 5.57 -4.01
N SER A 131 -19.12 4.69 -4.77
CA SER A 131 -20.24 5.08 -5.63
C SER A 131 -21.41 5.69 -4.84
N GLN A 132 -21.64 5.25 -3.59
CA GLN A 132 -22.64 5.85 -2.70
C GLN A 132 -22.29 7.28 -2.27
N PHE A 133 -21.01 7.65 -2.36
CA PHE A 133 -20.51 9.01 -2.13
C PHE A 133 -20.28 9.80 -3.41
N GLY A 134 -20.80 9.29 -4.54
CA GLY A 134 -20.79 9.98 -5.83
C GLY A 134 -19.49 9.88 -6.61
N VAL A 135 -18.59 8.96 -6.26
CA VAL A 135 -17.37 8.68 -7.03
C VAL A 135 -17.63 7.52 -7.98
N GLU A 136 -17.44 7.72 -9.28
CA GLU A 136 -17.59 6.68 -10.30
C GLU A 136 -16.26 5.94 -10.52
N THR A 137 -16.33 4.64 -10.88
CA THR A 137 -15.15 3.85 -11.23
C THR A 137 -15.33 3.14 -12.56
N THR A 138 -14.29 3.14 -13.40
CA THR A 138 -14.20 2.25 -14.57
C THR A 138 -13.05 1.26 -14.34
N PHE A 139 -13.38 -0.03 -14.33
CA PHE A 139 -12.39 -1.10 -14.25
C PHE A 139 -11.90 -1.48 -15.64
N VAL A 140 -10.57 -1.60 -15.77
CA VAL A 140 -9.87 -1.82 -17.03
C VAL A 140 -8.90 -3.00 -16.96
N ASP A 141 -8.63 -3.62 -18.09
CA ASP A 141 -7.49 -4.51 -18.21
C ASP A 141 -6.19 -3.68 -18.28
N ALA A 142 -5.43 -3.68 -17.19
CA ALA A 142 -4.19 -2.92 -17.10
C ALA A 142 -3.06 -3.41 -18.03
N HIS A 143 -3.25 -4.55 -18.72
CA HIS A 143 -2.36 -5.00 -19.80
C HIS A 143 -2.73 -4.37 -21.16
N ASN A 144 -3.94 -3.85 -21.30
CA ASN A 144 -4.42 -3.17 -22.50
C ASN A 144 -4.34 -1.64 -22.31
N LEU A 145 -3.22 -1.05 -22.76
CA LEU A 145 -2.97 0.38 -22.60
C LEU A 145 -3.99 1.28 -23.33
N ASP A 146 -4.57 0.80 -24.44
CA ASP A 146 -5.63 1.53 -25.16
C ASP A 146 -6.93 1.55 -24.33
N GLU A 147 -7.24 0.47 -23.60
CA GLU A 147 -8.37 0.42 -22.68
C GLU A 147 -8.15 1.36 -21.48
N VAL A 148 -6.94 1.37 -20.93
CA VAL A 148 -6.59 2.29 -19.83
C VAL A 148 -6.75 3.75 -20.27
N GLU A 149 -6.18 4.14 -21.41
CA GLU A 149 -6.29 5.52 -21.90
C GLU A 149 -7.74 5.86 -22.32
N GLY A 150 -8.43 4.93 -22.96
CA GLY A 150 -9.83 5.11 -23.42
C GLY A 150 -10.85 5.22 -22.27
N ALA A 151 -10.52 4.73 -21.08
CA ALA A 151 -11.37 4.86 -19.88
C ALA A 151 -11.27 6.22 -19.19
N ILE A 152 -10.27 7.03 -19.54
CA ILE A 152 -10.06 8.36 -18.92
C ILE A 152 -11.14 9.32 -19.43
N LYS A 153 -11.87 9.93 -18.49
CA LYS A 153 -12.91 10.95 -18.71
C LYS A 153 -12.41 12.33 -18.25
N ASP A 154 -13.13 13.39 -18.59
CA ASP A 154 -12.79 14.77 -18.17
C ASP A 154 -12.76 14.92 -16.64
N ASN A 155 -13.61 14.18 -15.92
CA ASN A 155 -13.69 14.14 -14.45
C ASN A 155 -12.84 13.03 -13.82
N THR A 156 -11.95 12.37 -14.56
CA THR A 156 -11.01 11.41 -13.97
C THR A 156 -9.96 12.15 -13.14
N THR A 157 -9.75 11.67 -11.91
CA THR A 157 -8.80 12.27 -10.96
C THR A 157 -7.66 11.36 -10.58
N VAL A 158 -7.77 10.04 -10.77
CA VAL A 158 -6.76 9.08 -10.33
C VAL A 158 -6.80 7.78 -11.13
N ILE A 159 -5.64 7.16 -11.32
CA ILE A 159 -5.51 5.77 -11.77
C ILE A 159 -5.05 4.92 -10.58
N TYR A 160 -5.78 3.83 -10.27
CA TYR A 160 -5.49 2.91 -9.18
C TYR A 160 -5.06 1.54 -9.69
N LEU A 161 -3.91 1.05 -9.22
CA LEU A 161 -3.29 -0.21 -9.63
C LEU A 161 -2.85 -1.04 -8.42
N GLU A 162 -2.69 -2.35 -8.61
CA GLU A 162 -1.95 -3.24 -7.71
C GLU A 162 -0.70 -3.78 -8.40
N THR A 163 0.39 -3.94 -7.65
CA THR A 163 1.66 -4.46 -8.19
C THR A 163 1.60 -5.93 -8.58
N LEU A 164 0.69 -6.69 -8.00
CA LEU A 164 0.40 -8.08 -8.35
C LEU A 164 -1.09 -8.32 -8.21
N GLY A 165 -1.74 -8.57 -9.33
CA GLY A 165 -3.19 -8.84 -9.39
C GLY A 165 -3.58 -10.13 -8.65
N ASN A 166 -4.77 -10.14 -8.10
CA ASN A 166 -5.31 -11.25 -7.32
C ASN A 166 -6.59 -11.80 -7.97
N PRO A 167 -6.70 -13.09 -8.29
CA PRO A 167 -5.79 -14.20 -7.92
C PRO A 167 -4.74 -14.57 -9.00
N ASN A 168 -4.81 -13.99 -10.19
CA ASN A 168 -4.06 -14.46 -11.37
C ASN A 168 -2.57 -14.11 -11.36
N SER A 169 -2.12 -13.30 -10.39
CA SER A 169 -0.73 -12.86 -10.26
C SER A 169 -0.24 -12.04 -11.47
N ASP A 170 -1.11 -11.29 -12.13
CA ASP A 170 -0.76 -10.42 -13.24
C ASP A 170 -0.06 -9.13 -12.74
N ILE A 171 0.91 -8.65 -13.51
CA ILE A 171 1.69 -7.44 -13.19
C ILE A 171 1.51 -6.43 -14.33
N PRO A 172 0.86 -5.27 -14.09
CA PRO A 172 0.68 -4.24 -15.09
C PRO A 172 2.01 -3.59 -15.50
N ASN A 173 2.05 -2.99 -16.69
CA ASN A 173 3.18 -2.15 -17.10
C ASN A 173 3.05 -0.75 -16.48
N ILE A 174 3.55 -0.61 -15.25
CA ILE A 174 3.40 0.61 -14.46
C ILE A 174 4.07 1.81 -15.13
N ASP A 175 5.24 1.66 -15.75
CA ASP A 175 5.90 2.75 -16.48
C ASP A 175 4.99 3.30 -17.59
N ALA A 176 4.43 2.42 -18.42
CA ALA A 176 3.57 2.84 -19.53
C ALA A 176 2.28 3.51 -19.07
N ILE A 177 1.65 2.97 -18.02
CA ILE A 177 0.44 3.55 -17.42
C ILE A 177 0.75 4.89 -16.76
N SER A 178 1.90 5.02 -16.11
CA SER A 178 2.35 6.30 -15.53
C SER A 178 2.59 7.37 -16.59
N GLU A 179 3.10 7.02 -17.76
CA GLU A 179 3.24 7.98 -18.88
C GLU A 179 1.86 8.40 -19.43
N ILE A 180 0.90 7.47 -19.53
CA ILE A 180 -0.49 7.82 -19.88
C ILE A 180 -1.07 8.76 -18.82
N ALA A 181 -0.96 8.43 -17.54
CA ALA A 181 -1.45 9.26 -16.44
C ALA A 181 -0.86 10.67 -16.48
N LYS A 182 0.46 10.79 -16.69
CA LYS A 182 1.18 12.06 -16.82
C LYS A 182 0.68 12.91 -17.99
N LYS A 183 0.42 12.29 -19.14
CA LYS A 183 -0.15 12.97 -20.32
C LYS A 183 -1.51 13.60 -20.03
N HIS A 184 -2.31 12.96 -19.18
CA HIS A 184 -3.64 13.42 -18.78
C HIS A 184 -3.64 14.22 -17.46
N GLY A 185 -2.47 14.46 -16.85
CA GLY A 185 -2.33 15.18 -15.58
C GLY A 185 -3.00 14.46 -14.42
N LEU A 186 -2.85 13.12 -14.34
CA LEU A 186 -3.44 12.26 -13.31
C LEU A 186 -2.35 11.66 -12.43
N PRO A 187 -2.54 11.57 -11.11
CA PRO A 187 -1.67 10.77 -10.24
C PRO A 187 -1.99 9.28 -10.39
N VAL A 188 -0.97 8.45 -10.15
CA VAL A 188 -1.08 6.99 -10.08
C VAL A 188 -0.90 6.56 -8.64
N VAL A 189 -1.91 5.87 -8.09
CA VAL A 189 -1.89 5.21 -6.79
C VAL A 189 -1.65 3.72 -7.01
N VAL A 190 -0.65 3.17 -6.33
CA VAL A 190 -0.29 1.75 -6.47
C VAL A 190 -0.35 1.06 -5.11
N ASP A 191 -1.17 0.03 -4.99
CA ASP A 191 -1.11 -0.88 -3.85
C ASP A 191 0.07 -1.83 -4.04
N ASN A 192 1.08 -1.66 -3.21
CA ASN A 192 2.32 -2.44 -3.23
C ASN A 192 2.39 -3.52 -2.14
N THR A 193 1.23 -3.95 -1.63
CA THR A 193 1.16 -4.95 -0.56
C THR A 193 1.89 -6.23 -0.92
N PHE A 194 1.74 -6.75 -2.15
CA PHE A 194 2.42 -7.96 -2.62
C PHE A 194 3.89 -7.73 -2.99
N GLY A 195 4.18 -6.61 -3.66
CA GLY A 195 5.54 -6.26 -4.08
C GLY A 195 6.45 -5.97 -2.90
N THR A 196 5.92 -5.39 -1.86
CA THR A 196 6.68 -4.82 -0.74
C THR A 196 7.77 -3.83 -1.23
N PRO A 197 8.25 -2.89 -0.42
CA PRO A 197 9.34 -2.01 -0.84
C PRO A 197 10.66 -2.77 -1.10
N TYR A 198 10.72 -4.03 -0.68
CA TYR A 198 11.91 -4.87 -0.88
C TYR A 198 11.99 -5.46 -2.27
N LEU A 199 10.90 -5.97 -2.83
CA LEU A 199 10.89 -6.55 -4.18
C LEU A 199 10.71 -5.50 -5.26
N PHE A 200 9.87 -4.51 -5.02
CA PHE A 200 9.49 -3.53 -6.02
C PHE A 200 9.17 -2.17 -5.39
N ARG A 201 9.61 -1.08 -6.00
CA ARG A 201 9.34 0.31 -5.60
C ARG A 201 8.58 1.02 -6.72
N PRO A 202 7.26 1.12 -6.66
CA PRO A 202 6.46 1.76 -7.71
C PRO A 202 6.81 3.24 -7.96
N LEU A 203 7.29 3.97 -6.94
CA LEU A 203 7.69 5.37 -7.07
C LEU A 203 8.85 5.57 -8.05
N GLU A 204 9.75 4.59 -8.17
CA GLU A 204 10.86 4.60 -9.14
C GLU A 204 10.37 4.36 -10.58
N HIS A 205 9.09 3.99 -10.76
CA HIS A 205 8.43 3.66 -12.01
C HIS A 205 7.25 4.58 -12.35
N GLY A 206 7.26 5.79 -11.78
CA GLY A 206 6.31 6.84 -12.14
C GLY A 206 5.02 6.85 -11.32
N ALA A 207 4.81 5.92 -10.39
CA ALA A 207 3.75 6.06 -9.40
C ALA A 207 3.97 7.32 -8.55
N ASN A 208 2.89 7.90 -8.04
CA ASN A 208 2.94 9.09 -7.21
C ASN A 208 2.64 8.78 -5.74
N ILE A 209 1.82 7.79 -5.51
CA ILE A 209 1.37 7.39 -4.19
C ILE A 209 1.42 5.86 -4.12
N VAL A 210 1.94 5.36 -3.01
CA VAL A 210 1.96 3.92 -2.70
C VAL A 210 1.12 3.67 -1.46
N VAL A 211 0.33 2.62 -1.48
CA VAL A 211 -0.42 2.13 -0.31
C VAL A 211 -0.01 0.70 0.01
N HIS A 212 -0.11 0.33 1.29
CA HIS A 212 0.09 -1.04 1.75
C HIS A 212 -0.94 -1.45 2.79
N SER A 213 -1.36 -2.68 2.71
CA SER A 213 -1.82 -3.39 3.89
C SER A 213 -0.59 -3.85 4.69
N ALA A 214 -0.19 -3.06 5.69
CA ALA A 214 0.94 -3.40 6.55
C ALA A 214 0.70 -4.68 7.38
N THR A 215 -0.57 -5.10 7.51
CA THR A 215 -1.03 -6.38 8.08
C THR A 215 -0.31 -7.58 7.48
N LYS A 216 0.09 -7.49 6.20
CA LYS A 216 0.61 -8.58 5.38
C LYS A 216 2.13 -8.73 5.56
N PHE A 217 2.89 -8.63 4.50
CA PHE A 217 4.35 -8.82 4.53
C PHE A 217 5.10 -7.89 5.50
N ILE A 218 4.64 -6.65 5.67
CA ILE A 218 5.31 -5.68 6.57
C ILE A 218 5.27 -6.18 8.00
N GLY A 219 4.09 -6.44 8.56
CA GLY A 219 3.94 -7.04 9.89
C GLY A 219 4.46 -8.47 9.93
N GLY A 220 4.06 -9.30 8.97
CA GLY A 220 4.63 -10.62 8.66
C GLY A 220 4.41 -11.74 9.68
N HIS A 221 3.62 -11.51 10.72
CA HIS A 221 3.45 -12.44 11.84
C HIS A 221 1.98 -12.68 12.24
N GLY A 222 1.03 -12.13 11.49
CA GLY A 222 -0.40 -12.27 11.77
C GLY A 222 -0.86 -11.68 13.11
N THR A 223 -0.10 -10.76 13.69
CA THR A 223 -0.32 -10.24 15.06
C THR A 223 -1.15 -8.97 15.10
N SER A 224 -1.06 -8.12 14.07
CA SER A 224 -1.66 -6.79 14.07
C SER A 224 -2.20 -6.40 12.71
N LEU A 225 -3.29 -5.62 12.70
CA LEU A 225 -3.77 -4.92 11.52
C LEU A 225 -3.04 -3.60 11.37
N GLY A 226 -2.78 -3.20 10.13
CA GLY A 226 -2.20 -1.90 9.84
C GLY A 226 -2.26 -1.59 8.34
N GLY A 227 -2.18 -0.32 8.05
CA GLY A 227 -2.04 0.22 6.70
C GLY A 227 -1.07 1.37 6.69
N VAL A 228 -0.58 1.71 5.51
CA VAL A 228 0.26 2.89 5.34
C VAL A 228 0.08 3.47 3.93
N ILE A 229 0.10 4.79 3.86
CA ILE A 229 0.15 5.58 2.63
C ILE A 229 1.54 6.19 2.56
N VAL A 230 2.19 6.13 1.40
CA VAL A 230 3.48 6.79 1.14
C VAL A 230 3.28 7.77 -0.01
N ASP A 231 3.64 9.03 0.24
CA ASP A 231 3.65 10.10 -0.75
C ASP A 231 5.01 10.13 -1.45
N GLY A 232 5.02 10.01 -2.78
CA GLY A 232 6.25 10.13 -3.57
C GLY A 232 6.80 11.55 -3.65
N GLY A 233 5.97 12.57 -3.39
CA GLY A 233 6.35 13.97 -3.51
C GLY A 233 6.69 14.41 -4.93
N ASN A 234 6.36 13.59 -5.92
CA ASN A 234 6.77 13.73 -7.33
C ASN A 234 5.62 14.18 -8.25
N TYR A 235 4.44 14.51 -7.69
CA TYR A 235 3.29 14.95 -8.46
C TYR A 235 3.11 16.47 -8.38
N ASN A 236 2.75 17.08 -9.52
CA ASN A 236 2.45 18.52 -9.59
C ASN A 236 0.98 18.79 -9.24
N TRP A 237 0.70 19.17 -8.00
CA TRP A 237 -0.65 19.50 -7.53
C TRP A 237 -1.20 20.79 -8.11
N ALA A 238 -0.35 21.71 -8.60
CA ALA A 238 -0.73 23.00 -9.21
C ALA A 238 -1.18 22.86 -10.68
N ASN A 239 -1.75 21.73 -11.06
CA ASN A 239 -2.25 21.50 -12.43
C ASN A 239 -3.73 21.87 -12.63
N GLY A 240 -4.39 22.41 -11.61
CA GLY A 240 -5.77 22.86 -11.64
C GLY A 240 -6.84 21.77 -11.41
N LYS A 241 -6.44 20.50 -11.30
CA LYS A 241 -7.38 19.36 -11.07
C LYS A 241 -7.67 19.10 -9.59
N PHE A 242 -6.85 19.60 -8.67
CA PHE A 242 -6.90 19.27 -7.24
C PHE A 242 -7.06 20.51 -6.35
N PRO A 243 -8.17 21.27 -6.48
CA PRO A 243 -8.39 22.47 -5.67
C PRO A 243 -8.46 22.17 -4.15
N GLN A 244 -8.75 20.93 -3.76
CA GLN A 244 -8.73 20.47 -2.36
C GLN A 244 -7.31 20.35 -1.78
N ILE A 245 -6.25 20.35 -2.63
CA ILE A 245 -4.83 20.30 -2.23
C ILE A 245 -4.13 21.62 -2.57
N ASP A 246 -4.36 22.16 -3.77
CA ASP A 246 -3.76 23.40 -4.27
C ASP A 246 -4.77 24.57 -4.32
N GLY A 247 -5.58 24.69 -3.31
CA GLY A 247 -6.53 25.77 -3.12
C GLY A 247 -6.74 26.12 -1.65
N PRO A 248 -7.52 27.17 -1.35
CA PRO A 248 -7.76 27.60 0.04
C PRO A 248 -8.61 26.56 0.78
N SER A 249 -8.08 26.00 1.84
CA SER A 249 -8.80 25.09 2.73
C SER A 249 -9.70 25.86 3.70
N GLU A 250 -11.01 25.71 3.60
CA GLU A 250 -11.97 26.35 4.52
C GLU A 250 -11.76 25.90 5.97
N GLY A 251 -11.46 24.61 6.19
CA GLY A 251 -11.20 24.04 7.50
C GLY A 251 -9.93 24.55 8.18
N TYR A 252 -9.04 25.21 7.43
CA TYR A 252 -7.79 25.80 7.90
C TYR A 252 -7.67 27.29 7.54
N HIS A 253 -8.78 28.03 7.60
CA HIS A 253 -8.83 29.50 7.41
C HIS A 253 -8.21 29.98 6.08
N GLY A 254 -8.34 29.19 5.01
CA GLY A 254 -7.83 29.53 3.69
C GLY A 254 -6.39 29.09 3.42
N LEU A 255 -5.79 28.28 4.29
CA LEU A 255 -4.45 27.72 4.07
C LEU A 255 -4.44 26.88 2.78
N ASN A 256 -3.50 27.14 1.88
CA ASN A 256 -3.21 26.29 0.74
C ASN A 256 -2.18 25.22 1.16
N LEU A 257 -2.57 23.94 1.13
CA LEU A 257 -1.69 22.86 1.58
C LEU A 257 -0.47 22.69 0.68
N HIS A 258 -0.63 22.87 -0.63
CA HIS A 258 0.50 22.76 -1.57
C HIS A 258 1.52 23.87 -1.35
N GLU A 259 1.08 25.13 -1.17
CA GLU A 259 2.00 26.23 -0.87
C GLU A 259 2.70 26.07 0.48
N ALA A 260 2.00 25.53 1.49
CA ALA A 260 2.53 25.40 2.86
C ALA A 260 3.46 24.18 3.03
N PHE A 261 3.16 23.06 2.37
CA PHE A 261 3.86 21.77 2.60
C PHE A 261 4.58 21.23 1.36
N GLY A 262 4.46 21.89 0.21
CA GLY A 262 5.17 21.49 -1.03
C GLY A 262 4.94 20.03 -1.39
N PRO A 263 6.02 19.23 -1.54
CA PRO A 263 5.93 17.83 -1.93
C PRO A 263 5.11 16.93 -0.99
N ALA A 264 4.94 17.33 0.28
CA ALA A 264 4.19 16.56 1.27
C ALA A 264 2.70 16.98 1.38
N ALA A 265 2.20 17.83 0.49
CA ALA A 265 0.84 18.35 0.55
C ALA A 265 -0.24 17.26 0.57
N PHE A 266 -0.08 16.23 -0.24
CA PHE A 266 -1.02 15.11 -0.31
C PHE A 266 -1.08 14.31 0.99
N ILE A 267 0.07 13.96 1.58
CA ILE A 267 0.07 13.18 2.82
C ILE A 267 -0.46 14.01 4.00
N VAL A 268 -0.23 15.33 3.99
CA VAL A 268 -0.82 16.24 4.97
C VAL A 268 -2.35 16.27 4.80
N LYS A 269 -2.86 16.35 3.57
CA LYS A 269 -4.30 16.25 3.27
C LYS A 269 -4.90 14.97 3.84
N CYS A 270 -4.28 13.81 3.59
CA CYS A 270 -4.72 12.54 4.15
C CYS A 270 -4.74 12.54 5.68
N ARG A 271 -3.77 13.21 6.34
CA ARG A 271 -3.69 13.31 7.80
C ARG A 271 -4.75 14.23 8.38
N VAL A 272 -4.91 15.42 7.81
CA VAL A 272 -5.75 16.47 8.42
C VAL A 272 -7.23 16.33 8.08
N ASP A 273 -7.59 15.69 6.99
CA ASP A 273 -8.99 15.43 6.63
C ASP A 273 -9.35 13.94 6.87
N GLY A 274 -8.56 13.01 6.33
CA GLY A 274 -8.80 11.58 6.49
C GLY A 274 -8.64 11.14 7.94
N LEU A 275 -7.41 11.10 8.42
CA LEU A 275 -7.09 10.55 9.75
C LEU A 275 -7.73 11.34 10.89
N ARG A 276 -7.64 12.68 10.85
CA ARG A 276 -8.21 13.53 11.90
C ARG A 276 -9.73 13.39 12.01
N ASP A 277 -10.44 13.45 10.87
CA ASP A 277 -11.90 13.62 10.86
C ASP A 277 -12.63 12.28 10.79
N LEU A 278 -12.12 11.30 10.04
CA LEU A 278 -12.75 9.98 9.86
C LEU A 278 -12.19 8.93 10.82
N GLY A 279 -11.02 9.17 11.44
CA GLY A 279 -10.44 8.24 12.40
C GLY A 279 -9.55 7.16 11.74
N CYS A 280 -9.72 5.89 12.11
CA CYS A 280 -8.89 4.76 11.64
C CYS A 280 -7.38 4.94 11.93
N CYS A 281 -7.03 5.65 13.02
CA CYS A 281 -5.65 5.74 13.47
C CYS A 281 -5.17 4.38 14.02
N PRO A 282 -3.91 3.99 13.79
CA PRO A 282 -3.37 2.77 14.37
C PRO A 282 -3.10 2.97 15.86
N SER A 283 -3.06 1.88 16.62
CA SER A 283 -2.53 1.89 17.97
C SER A 283 -1.00 2.07 17.94
N PRO A 284 -0.39 2.81 18.90
CA PRO A 284 1.06 2.86 19.04
C PRO A 284 1.69 1.47 19.20
N PHE A 285 1.00 0.56 19.90
CA PHE A 285 1.45 -0.83 20.06
C PHE A 285 1.45 -1.59 18.73
N ASP A 286 0.42 -1.44 17.89
CA ASP A 286 0.39 -2.06 16.57
C ASP A 286 1.50 -1.49 15.67
N SER A 287 1.73 -0.17 15.71
CA SER A 287 2.82 0.48 14.97
C SER A 287 4.20 -0.05 15.41
N TYR A 288 4.38 -0.30 16.71
CA TYR A 288 5.59 -0.94 17.23
C TYR A 288 5.76 -2.36 16.68
N LEU A 289 4.70 -3.19 16.66
CA LEU A 289 4.76 -4.53 16.08
C LEU A 289 5.03 -4.50 14.57
N MET A 290 4.48 -3.53 13.84
CA MET A 290 4.80 -3.31 12.43
C MET A 290 6.27 -2.95 12.21
N MET A 291 6.87 -2.14 13.08
CA MET A 291 8.32 -1.84 13.04
C MET A 291 9.17 -3.09 13.26
N ILE A 292 8.82 -3.93 14.24
CA ILE A 292 9.53 -5.21 14.47
C ILE A 292 9.44 -6.11 13.24
N GLY A 293 8.27 -6.19 12.61
CA GLY A 293 8.11 -6.92 11.35
C GLY A 293 8.97 -6.32 10.23
N LEU A 294 8.98 -5.01 10.12
CA LEU A 294 9.72 -4.28 9.07
C LEU A 294 11.24 -4.49 9.19
N GLU A 295 11.79 -4.59 10.40
CA GLU A 295 13.23 -4.82 10.64
C GLU A 295 13.76 -6.14 10.03
N THR A 296 12.88 -7.09 9.74
CA THR A 296 13.24 -8.38 9.14
C THR A 296 12.61 -8.62 7.77
N LEU A 297 12.01 -7.58 7.17
CA LEU A 297 11.25 -7.70 5.91
C LEU A 297 12.10 -8.31 4.80
N SER A 298 13.30 -7.79 4.57
CA SER A 298 14.21 -8.26 3.51
C SER A 298 14.56 -9.74 3.67
N LEU A 299 14.86 -10.18 4.88
CA LEU A 299 15.21 -11.57 5.19
C LEU A 299 14.03 -12.51 4.95
N ARG A 300 12.83 -12.15 5.44
CA ARG A 300 11.62 -12.97 5.29
C ARG A 300 11.19 -13.07 3.84
N VAL A 301 11.07 -11.93 3.15
CA VAL A 301 10.58 -11.89 1.78
C VAL A 301 11.54 -12.62 0.84
N LYS A 302 12.85 -12.42 0.99
CA LYS A 302 13.85 -13.19 0.21
C LYS A 302 13.66 -14.69 0.37
N HIS A 303 13.55 -15.17 1.60
CA HIS A 303 13.36 -16.60 1.88
C HIS A 303 12.01 -17.11 1.37
N GLN A 304 10.95 -16.31 1.49
CA GLN A 304 9.63 -16.64 0.96
C GLN A 304 9.64 -16.80 -0.56
N VAL A 305 10.30 -15.88 -1.30
CA VAL A 305 10.47 -15.98 -2.76
C VAL A 305 11.22 -17.26 -3.14
N GLU A 306 12.35 -17.55 -2.48
CA GLU A 306 13.15 -18.77 -2.73
C GLU A 306 12.34 -20.05 -2.46
N SER A 307 11.52 -20.06 -1.41
CA SER A 307 10.66 -21.18 -1.06
C SER A 307 9.51 -21.34 -2.05
N THR A 308 8.94 -20.23 -2.49
CA THR A 308 7.88 -20.19 -3.50
C THR A 308 8.36 -20.78 -4.83
N TRP A 309 9.55 -20.44 -5.29
CA TRP A 309 10.17 -21.03 -6.48
C TRP A 309 10.21 -22.56 -6.41
N LYS A 310 10.77 -23.09 -5.33
CA LYS A 310 10.90 -24.55 -5.14
C LYS A 310 9.54 -25.25 -5.12
N LEU A 311 8.56 -24.65 -4.44
CA LEU A 311 7.23 -25.22 -4.33
C LEU A 311 6.46 -25.13 -5.65
N ALA A 312 6.55 -24.01 -6.36
CA ALA A 312 5.92 -23.83 -7.68
C ALA A 312 6.49 -24.83 -8.71
N GLU A 313 7.80 -25.05 -8.74
CA GLU A 313 8.43 -26.06 -9.61
C GLU A 313 7.98 -27.49 -9.27
N TYR A 314 7.89 -27.82 -7.98
CA TYR A 314 7.35 -29.10 -7.54
C TYR A 314 5.90 -29.26 -8.01
N CYS A 315 5.06 -28.26 -7.79
CA CYS A 315 3.65 -28.30 -8.21
C CYS A 315 3.52 -28.45 -9.74
N ARG A 316 4.32 -27.72 -10.53
CA ARG A 316 4.29 -27.78 -12.00
C ARG A 316 4.56 -29.19 -12.53
N SER A 317 5.39 -29.97 -11.85
CA SER A 317 5.72 -31.34 -12.23
C SER A 317 4.78 -32.39 -11.65
N HIS A 318 3.86 -32.02 -10.76
CA HIS A 318 3.04 -32.99 -10.04
C HIS A 318 1.86 -33.51 -10.89
N PRO A 319 1.62 -34.84 -10.98
CA PRO A 319 0.61 -35.40 -11.90
C PRO A 319 -0.85 -35.01 -11.64
N LYS A 320 -1.18 -34.55 -10.41
CA LYS A 320 -2.51 -34.08 -10.01
C LYS A 320 -2.70 -32.58 -10.21
N VAL A 321 -1.68 -31.85 -10.65
CA VAL A 321 -1.76 -30.44 -10.97
C VAL A 321 -2.07 -30.26 -12.44
N GLU A 322 -3.02 -29.40 -12.75
CA GLU A 322 -3.36 -29.02 -14.12
C GLU A 322 -2.51 -27.84 -14.58
N ARG A 323 -2.45 -26.80 -13.77
CA ARG A 323 -1.73 -25.57 -14.08
C ARG A 323 -1.16 -24.91 -12.81
N VAL A 324 -0.04 -24.23 -12.96
CA VAL A 324 0.53 -23.33 -11.96
C VAL A 324 0.64 -21.95 -12.58
N SER A 325 -0.03 -20.95 -11.98
CA SER A 325 0.12 -19.56 -12.32
C SER A 325 1.15 -18.93 -11.39
N PHE A 326 2.33 -18.64 -11.93
CA PHE A 326 3.45 -18.08 -11.19
C PHE A 326 4.28 -17.17 -12.10
N VAL A 327 4.39 -15.90 -11.74
CA VAL A 327 5.09 -14.87 -12.55
C VAL A 327 6.58 -15.17 -12.76
N GLY A 328 7.17 -16.00 -11.91
CA GLY A 328 8.54 -16.46 -12.07
C GLY A 328 8.74 -17.38 -13.30
N PHE A 329 7.71 -18.05 -13.78
CA PHE A 329 7.84 -18.93 -14.96
C PHE A 329 7.75 -18.12 -16.26
N ASP A 330 8.59 -18.47 -17.22
CA ASP A 330 8.66 -17.87 -18.55
C ASP A 330 7.38 -18.06 -19.39
N THR A 331 6.52 -18.98 -18.99
CA THR A 331 5.21 -19.22 -19.59
C THR A 331 4.10 -18.29 -19.07
N HIS A 332 4.37 -17.52 -18.01
CA HIS A 332 3.38 -16.58 -17.45
C HIS A 332 3.31 -15.30 -18.27
N PRO A 333 2.11 -14.78 -18.60
CA PRO A 333 1.97 -13.55 -19.41
C PRO A 333 2.72 -12.33 -18.84
N SER A 334 2.77 -12.20 -17.53
CA SER A 334 3.45 -11.09 -16.84
C SER A 334 4.92 -11.37 -16.48
N HIS A 335 5.53 -12.46 -17.01
CA HIS A 335 6.91 -12.82 -16.67
C HIS A 335 7.92 -11.71 -16.95
N GLU A 336 7.81 -11.04 -18.11
CA GLU A 336 8.73 -9.97 -18.47
C GLU A 336 8.57 -8.75 -17.52
N ASN A 337 7.35 -8.41 -17.11
CA ASN A 337 7.11 -7.38 -16.11
C ASN A 337 7.66 -7.80 -14.73
N ALA A 338 7.52 -9.07 -14.34
CA ALA A 338 8.12 -9.60 -13.11
C ALA A 338 9.64 -9.45 -13.12
N ARG A 339 10.30 -9.81 -14.22
CA ARG A 339 11.77 -9.66 -14.38
C ARG A 339 12.21 -8.19 -14.37
N LYS A 340 11.39 -7.32 -14.92
CA LYS A 340 11.67 -5.88 -14.98
C LYS A 340 11.57 -5.21 -13.62
N TYR A 341 10.51 -5.53 -12.86
CA TYR A 341 10.14 -4.81 -11.65
C TYR A 341 10.59 -5.49 -10.36
N TYR A 342 10.44 -6.80 -10.30
CA TYR A 342 10.69 -7.55 -9.06
C TYR A 342 12.16 -7.92 -8.92
N ARG A 343 12.75 -7.57 -7.80
CA ARG A 343 14.18 -7.73 -7.52
C ARG A 343 14.71 -9.15 -7.77
N TYR A 344 13.86 -10.17 -7.58
CA TYR A 344 14.20 -11.58 -7.82
C TYR A 344 13.40 -12.19 -8.96
N GLY A 345 12.76 -11.38 -9.79
CA GLY A 345 11.97 -11.84 -10.94
C GLY A 345 10.70 -12.59 -10.59
N SER A 346 10.26 -12.57 -9.34
CA SER A 346 9.04 -13.23 -8.90
C SER A 346 8.53 -12.73 -7.55
N SER A 347 7.27 -13.09 -7.23
CA SER A 347 6.63 -12.85 -5.94
C SER A 347 6.77 -14.05 -4.98
N ALA A 348 6.30 -13.88 -3.74
CA ALA A 348 6.19 -14.94 -2.75
C ALA A 348 4.82 -15.64 -2.76
N VAL A 349 4.05 -15.51 -3.84
CA VAL A 349 2.71 -16.09 -4.00
C VAL A 349 2.57 -16.70 -5.39
N PHE A 350 1.82 -17.78 -5.49
CA PHE A 350 1.44 -18.43 -6.75
C PHE A 350 0.11 -19.15 -6.58
N THR A 351 -0.55 -19.45 -7.70
CA THR A 351 -1.82 -20.18 -7.74
C THR A 351 -1.63 -21.56 -8.39
N VAL A 352 -2.34 -22.55 -7.87
CA VAL A 352 -2.32 -23.92 -8.37
C VAL A 352 -3.73 -24.36 -8.74
N GLU A 353 -3.92 -24.83 -9.96
CA GLU A 353 -5.13 -25.51 -10.39
C GLU A 353 -4.93 -27.03 -10.30
N LEU A 354 -5.82 -27.68 -9.58
CA LEU A 354 -5.78 -29.14 -9.41
C LEU A 354 -6.67 -29.82 -10.45
N LYS A 355 -6.22 -30.98 -10.95
CA LYS A 355 -7.07 -31.87 -11.75
C LYS A 355 -8.19 -32.43 -10.87
N GLY A 356 -9.43 -32.29 -11.32
CA GLY A 356 -10.58 -32.85 -10.62
C GLY A 356 -11.73 -31.88 -10.48
N THR A 357 -12.49 -32.00 -9.41
CA THR A 357 -13.69 -31.21 -9.14
C THR A 357 -13.46 -30.20 -8.00
N LEU A 358 -14.41 -29.28 -7.84
CA LEU A 358 -14.43 -28.36 -6.69
C LEU A 358 -14.31 -29.12 -5.37
N GLU A 359 -15.07 -30.22 -5.19
CA GLU A 359 -15.03 -31.00 -3.96
C GLU A 359 -13.66 -31.65 -3.72
N SER A 360 -12.94 -32.04 -4.78
CA SER A 360 -11.59 -32.60 -4.64
C SER A 360 -10.58 -31.53 -4.22
N THR A 361 -10.73 -30.30 -4.70
CA THR A 361 -9.90 -29.16 -4.31
C THR A 361 -10.16 -28.74 -2.87
N VAL A 362 -11.44 -28.66 -2.45
CA VAL A 362 -11.80 -28.40 -1.06
C VAL A 362 -11.22 -29.46 -0.14
N ARG A 363 -11.41 -30.75 -0.44
CA ARG A 363 -10.80 -31.85 0.35
C ARG A 363 -9.29 -31.77 0.43
N PHE A 364 -8.61 -31.35 -0.65
CA PHE A 364 -7.17 -31.13 -0.63
C PHE A 364 -6.80 -30.06 0.38
N VAL A 365 -7.40 -28.87 0.31
CA VAL A 365 -7.12 -27.76 1.22
C VAL A 365 -7.40 -28.16 2.68
N GLU A 366 -8.54 -28.80 2.94
CA GLU A 366 -8.93 -29.25 4.29
C GLU A 366 -8.04 -30.39 4.84
N SER A 367 -7.37 -31.15 3.99
CA SER A 367 -6.47 -32.22 4.41
C SER A 367 -5.06 -31.75 4.78
N LEU A 368 -4.71 -30.51 4.48
CA LEU A 368 -3.40 -29.96 4.79
C LEU A 368 -3.21 -29.83 6.31
N ARG A 369 -2.02 -30.20 6.79
CA ARG A 369 -1.69 -30.17 8.22
C ARG A 369 -0.68 -29.08 8.56
N LEU A 370 0.21 -28.75 7.62
CA LEU A 370 1.26 -27.74 7.83
C LEU A 370 0.80 -26.37 7.36
N ALA A 371 0.24 -26.31 6.16
CA ALA A 371 -0.28 -25.05 5.60
C ALA A 371 -1.64 -24.71 6.24
N ALA A 372 -1.78 -23.48 6.72
CA ALA A 372 -3.02 -23.02 7.34
C ALA A 372 -4.02 -22.56 6.24
N ASN A 373 -5.25 -23.07 6.31
CA ASN A 373 -6.35 -22.60 5.47
C ASN A 373 -6.90 -21.30 6.05
N MET A 374 -6.42 -20.17 5.55
CA MET A 374 -6.86 -18.84 6.00
C MET A 374 -6.60 -17.76 4.95
N THR A 375 -7.33 -16.66 5.08
CA THR A 375 -7.22 -15.49 4.19
C THR A 375 -6.09 -14.58 4.66
N MET A 376 -4.85 -14.93 4.31
CA MET A 376 -3.65 -14.17 4.65
C MET A 376 -2.59 -14.34 3.55
N ILE A 377 -1.71 -13.37 3.42
CA ILE A 377 -0.49 -13.44 2.61
C ILE A 377 0.69 -12.86 3.40
N GLY A 378 1.92 -13.26 3.06
CA GLY A 378 3.12 -12.68 3.66
C GLY A 378 3.34 -13.00 5.13
N ASP A 379 2.61 -13.98 5.68
CA ASP A 379 2.82 -14.48 7.03
C ASP A 379 4.12 -15.30 7.13
N SER A 380 4.62 -15.48 8.34
CA SER A 380 5.76 -16.35 8.64
C SER A 380 5.45 -17.84 8.49
N ILE A 381 4.17 -18.23 8.51
CA ILE A 381 3.71 -19.60 8.25
C ILE A 381 3.21 -19.75 6.81
N THR A 382 3.20 -20.97 6.31
CA THR A 382 2.62 -21.27 4.99
C THR A 382 1.10 -21.19 5.05
N VAL A 383 0.53 -20.45 4.12
CA VAL A 383 -0.93 -20.22 3.99
C VAL A 383 -1.43 -20.76 2.67
N VAL A 384 -2.62 -21.31 2.69
CA VAL A 384 -3.37 -21.73 1.51
C VAL A 384 -4.80 -21.23 1.62
N THR A 385 -5.41 -20.87 0.50
CA THR A 385 -6.85 -20.55 0.43
C THR A 385 -7.41 -21.06 -0.90
N HIS A 386 -8.72 -21.30 -0.93
CA HIS A 386 -9.46 -21.58 -2.14
C HIS A 386 -10.30 -20.34 -2.49
N PRO A 387 -9.88 -19.49 -3.44
CA PRO A 387 -10.48 -18.17 -3.67
C PRO A 387 -11.98 -18.22 -3.93
N ALA A 388 -12.45 -19.09 -4.82
CA ALA A 388 -13.87 -19.18 -5.21
C ALA A 388 -14.82 -19.51 -4.05
N SER A 389 -14.37 -20.23 -3.00
CA SER A 389 -15.19 -20.53 -1.83
C SER A 389 -14.97 -19.57 -0.65
N THR A 390 -14.04 -18.63 -0.75
CA THR A 390 -13.64 -17.72 0.34
C THR A 390 -13.60 -16.28 -0.12
N THR A 391 -12.45 -15.79 -0.57
CA THR A 391 -12.18 -14.38 -0.87
C THR A 391 -12.98 -13.81 -2.04
N HIS A 392 -13.40 -14.66 -3.00
CA HIS A 392 -14.15 -14.30 -4.20
C HIS A 392 -15.60 -14.84 -4.21
N LYS A 393 -16.07 -15.35 -3.07
CA LYS A 393 -17.45 -15.90 -2.92
C LYS A 393 -18.56 -14.89 -3.28
N GLN A 394 -18.25 -13.62 -3.23
CA GLN A 394 -19.21 -12.53 -3.53
C GLN A 394 -19.32 -12.23 -5.03
N LEU A 395 -18.40 -12.73 -5.85
CA LEU A 395 -18.44 -12.57 -7.30
C LEU A 395 -19.50 -13.48 -7.91
N SER A 396 -20.06 -13.09 -9.05
CA SER A 396 -20.96 -13.94 -9.82
C SER A 396 -20.20 -15.13 -10.44
N ASP A 397 -20.93 -16.21 -10.81
CA ASP A 397 -20.34 -17.37 -11.48
C ASP A 397 -19.65 -16.98 -12.81
N ALA A 398 -20.14 -15.93 -13.48
CA ALA A 398 -19.52 -15.39 -14.70
C ALA A 398 -18.17 -14.72 -14.40
N ASP A 399 -18.08 -13.92 -13.32
CA ASP A 399 -16.86 -13.24 -12.92
C ASP A 399 -15.82 -14.21 -12.34
N LEU A 400 -16.26 -15.33 -11.75
CA LEU A 400 -15.37 -16.38 -11.26
C LEU A 400 -14.71 -17.20 -12.39
N THR A 401 -15.26 -17.13 -13.60
CA THR A 401 -14.77 -17.87 -14.77
C THR A 401 -14.02 -17.00 -15.78
N ALA A 402 -14.07 -15.68 -15.63
CA ALA A 402 -13.37 -14.70 -16.45
C ALA A 402 -11.96 -14.43 -15.90
#